data_dd901d66f540377ea338fb38f9739fa8
#
_entry.id   dd901d66f540377ea338fb38f9739fa8
#
_cell.length_a   1.000
_cell.length_b   1.000
_cell.length_c   1.000
_cell.angle_alpha   90.00
_cell.angle_beta   90.00
_cell.angle_gamma   90.00
#
_symmetry.space_group_name_H-M   'P 1'
#
loop_
_entity.id
_entity.type
_entity.pdbx_description
1 polymer ?
#
loop_
_entity_poly.entity_id
_entity_poly.type
_entity_poly.pdbx_seq_one_letter_code
_entity_poly.pdbx_strand_id
1 'polypeptide(L)'
;AVIGTEICEDLWVMDKPGTHACMAGANILVNPSASDEVIGKYEYRRNLVSSHSGDCYCAYIYSSAGNDESSTDLVFSGHCMIAESGRILNECIYPHRNHVITALIDLDRLNHDRIHQSTCINSDETYRHIPVSMGLPGKDELSPSQLARMLKKENRVPSRMPFVPEN
;
A
#
# COMPACT_ATOMS: atom_id res chain seq x y z
N ALA A 1 12.37 6.04 -1.44
CA ALA A 1 11.50 4.89 -1.13
C ALA A 1 12.31 3.59 -1.17
N VAL A 2 11.95 2.65 -0.31
CA VAL A 2 12.42 1.26 -0.36
C VAL A 2 11.20 0.39 -0.62
N ILE A 3 11.24 -0.37 -1.72
CA ILE A 3 10.10 -1.19 -2.15
C ILE A 3 10.41 -2.65 -1.81
N GLY A 4 9.52 -3.29 -1.07
CA GLY A 4 9.48 -4.73 -0.86
C GLY A 4 8.37 -5.35 -1.69
N THR A 5 8.54 -6.63 -2.03
CA THR A 5 7.55 -7.38 -2.80
C THR A 5 7.19 -8.66 -2.07
N GLU A 6 5.92 -8.93 -1.94
CA GLU A 6 5.37 -10.25 -1.62
C GLU A 6 4.36 -10.63 -2.70
N ILE A 7 4.02 -11.90 -2.82
CA ILE A 7 3.22 -12.37 -3.96
C ILE A 7 1.98 -13.12 -3.46
N CYS A 8 0.80 -12.66 -3.86
CA CYS A 8 -0.47 -13.36 -3.74
C CYS A 8 -0.72 -13.90 -2.32
N GLU A 9 -0.56 -15.21 -2.11
CA GLU A 9 -0.84 -15.91 -0.86
C GLU A 9 0.07 -15.51 0.30
N ASP A 10 1.22 -14.91 0.04
CA ASP A 10 2.12 -14.37 1.07
C ASP A 10 1.41 -13.40 2.05
N LEU A 11 0.37 -12.71 1.58
CA LEU A 11 -0.46 -11.85 2.43
C LEU A 11 -1.32 -12.63 3.42
N TRP A 12 -1.63 -13.92 3.13
CA TRP A 12 -2.59 -14.72 3.89
C TRP A 12 -1.95 -15.55 5.00
N VAL A 13 -0.63 -15.77 4.94
CA VAL A 13 0.11 -16.57 5.91
C VAL A 13 0.37 -15.80 7.21
N MET A 14 0.60 -16.51 8.30
CA MET A 14 0.86 -15.90 9.60
C MET A 14 2.19 -15.16 9.62
N ASP A 15 3.24 -15.77 9.09
CA ASP A 15 4.58 -15.19 8.96
C ASP A 15 4.75 -14.65 7.53
N LYS A 16 4.42 -13.37 7.36
CA LYS A 16 4.35 -12.74 6.04
C LYS A 16 5.72 -12.27 5.56
N PRO A 17 6.14 -12.62 4.33
CA PRO A 17 7.36 -12.09 3.73
C PRO A 17 7.41 -10.55 3.72
N GLY A 18 6.27 -9.90 3.53
CA GLY A 18 6.16 -8.44 3.60
C GLY A 18 6.56 -7.85 4.96
N THR A 19 6.27 -8.54 6.07
CA THR A 19 6.73 -8.14 7.41
C THR A 19 8.25 -8.09 7.46
N HIS A 20 8.91 -9.14 6.99
CA HIS A 20 10.37 -9.22 6.95
C HIS A 20 10.99 -8.18 6.02
N ALA A 21 10.37 -7.94 4.85
CA ALA A 21 10.80 -6.88 3.97
C ALA A 21 10.71 -5.49 4.65
N CYS A 22 9.66 -5.25 5.45
CA CYS A 22 9.52 -4.02 6.22
C CYS A 22 10.56 -3.92 7.36
N MET A 23 10.87 -5.02 8.03
CA MET A 23 11.97 -5.08 9.02
C MET A 23 13.33 -4.80 8.37
N ALA A 24 13.52 -5.19 7.12
CA ALA A 24 14.69 -4.86 6.29
C ALA A 24 14.67 -3.42 5.73
N GLY A 25 13.64 -2.63 6.02
CA GLY A 25 13.59 -1.21 5.68
C GLY A 25 12.61 -0.84 4.55
N ALA A 26 11.86 -1.80 3.97
CA ALA A 26 10.83 -1.47 2.98
C ALA A 26 9.75 -0.59 3.60
N ASN A 27 9.45 0.55 2.97
CA ASN A 27 8.37 1.46 3.36
C ASN A 27 7.21 1.49 2.36
N ILE A 28 7.36 0.76 1.25
CA ILE A 28 6.30 0.43 0.31
C ILE A 28 6.34 -1.07 0.08
N LEU A 29 5.20 -1.76 0.28
CA LEU A 29 5.00 -3.14 -0.13
C LEU A 29 4.16 -3.20 -1.40
N VAL A 30 4.51 -4.08 -2.32
CA VAL A 30 3.71 -4.37 -3.50
C VAL A 30 3.35 -5.86 -3.52
N ASN A 31 2.09 -6.17 -3.82
CA ASN A 31 1.58 -7.53 -3.91
C ASN A 31 0.81 -7.71 -5.23
N PRO A 32 1.48 -8.24 -6.27
CA PRO A 32 0.78 -8.78 -7.44
C PRO A 32 0.11 -10.10 -7.06
N SER A 33 -1.18 -10.21 -7.34
CA SER A 33 -2.03 -11.28 -6.85
C SER A 33 -2.90 -11.87 -7.96
N ALA A 34 -3.26 -13.13 -7.83
CA ALA A 34 -4.32 -13.78 -8.58
C ALA A 34 -5.30 -14.43 -7.58
N SER A 35 -5.92 -13.58 -6.77
CA SER A 35 -6.84 -14.00 -5.74
C SER A 35 -8.26 -14.13 -6.32
N ASP A 36 -8.76 -15.36 -6.36
CA ASP A 36 -10.13 -15.66 -6.77
C ASP A 36 -11.17 -15.01 -5.88
N GLU A 37 -12.35 -14.74 -6.43
CA GLU A 37 -13.49 -14.21 -5.69
C GLU A 37 -14.38 -15.33 -5.16
N VAL A 38 -14.60 -15.30 -3.84
CA VAL A 38 -15.61 -16.11 -3.16
C VAL A 38 -16.39 -15.22 -2.18
N ILE A 39 -17.57 -15.69 -1.77
CA ILE A 39 -18.42 -14.93 -0.84
C ILE A 39 -17.67 -14.58 0.43
N GLY A 40 -17.66 -13.28 0.77
CA GLY A 40 -17.01 -12.74 1.97
C GLY A 40 -15.51 -12.47 1.83
N LYS A 41 -14.86 -12.88 0.74
CA LYS A 41 -13.42 -12.72 0.56
C LYS A 41 -13.01 -11.26 0.32
N TYR A 42 -13.89 -10.45 -0.25
CA TYR A 42 -13.67 -9.02 -0.46
C TYR A 42 -13.31 -8.30 0.85
N GLU A 43 -14.18 -8.38 1.86
CA GLU A 43 -13.98 -7.74 3.15
C GLU A 43 -12.75 -8.29 3.88
N TYR A 44 -12.56 -9.60 3.82
CA TYR A 44 -11.40 -10.25 4.42
C TYR A 44 -10.09 -9.75 3.80
N ARG A 45 -10.00 -9.72 2.47
CA ARG A 45 -8.84 -9.21 1.73
C ARG A 45 -8.55 -7.75 2.06
N ARG A 46 -9.60 -6.94 2.08
CA ARG A 46 -9.51 -5.52 2.40
C ARG A 46 -8.97 -5.29 3.81
N ASN A 47 -9.45 -6.05 4.77
CA ASN A 47 -8.99 -5.99 6.15
C ASN A 47 -7.52 -6.44 6.27
N LEU A 48 -7.10 -7.49 5.57
CA LEU A 48 -5.71 -7.93 5.55
C LEU A 48 -4.77 -6.85 5.02
N VAL A 49 -5.08 -6.24 3.88
CA VAL A 49 -4.28 -5.17 3.29
C VAL A 49 -4.19 -3.97 4.23
N SER A 50 -5.32 -3.56 4.79
CA SER A 50 -5.38 -2.45 5.74
C SER A 50 -4.55 -2.75 6.99
N SER A 51 -4.79 -3.87 7.67
CA SER A 51 -4.06 -4.25 8.88
C SER A 51 -2.56 -4.37 8.63
N HIS A 52 -2.17 -5.07 7.56
CA HIS A 52 -0.76 -5.28 7.26
C HIS A 52 -0.02 -3.98 6.98
N SER A 53 -0.66 -3.03 6.27
CA SER A 53 -0.09 -1.69 6.07
C SER A 53 0.07 -0.92 7.38
N GLY A 54 -0.85 -1.10 8.32
CA GLY A 54 -0.83 -0.50 9.66
C GLY A 54 0.26 -1.09 10.55
N ASP A 55 0.29 -2.40 10.66
CA ASP A 55 1.25 -3.14 11.49
C ASP A 55 2.69 -2.89 11.06
N CYS A 56 2.92 -2.77 9.74
CA CYS A 56 4.25 -2.54 9.17
C CYS A 56 4.61 -1.07 8.99
N TYR A 57 3.74 -0.11 9.34
CA TYR A 57 3.96 1.32 9.08
C TYR A 57 4.43 1.58 7.65
N CYS A 58 3.70 1.05 6.67
CA CYS A 58 4.08 1.12 5.26
C CYS A 58 2.91 1.52 4.37
N ALA A 59 3.23 1.90 3.14
CA ALA A 59 2.25 1.87 2.07
C ALA A 59 2.14 0.44 1.54
N TYR A 60 0.92 0.00 1.26
CA TYR A 60 0.67 -1.32 0.68
C TYR A 60 -0.11 -1.17 -0.63
N ILE A 61 0.45 -1.71 -1.70
CA ILE A 61 -0.13 -1.67 -3.04
C ILE A 61 -0.51 -3.10 -3.44
N TYR A 62 -1.80 -3.34 -3.54
CA TYR A 62 -2.36 -4.63 -3.92
C TYR A 62 -2.98 -4.54 -5.31
N SER A 63 -2.66 -5.49 -6.19
CA SER A 63 -3.22 -5.59 -7.53
C SER A 63 -3.53 -7.04 -7.86
N SER A 64 -4.79 -7.36 -8.13
CA SER A 64 -5.23 -8.72 -8.46
C SER A 64 -5.51 -8.88 -9.94
N ALA A 65 -5.48 -10.14 -10.39
CA ALA A 65 -5.89 -10.55 -11.73
C ALA A 65 -7.26 -9.99 -12.11
N GLY A 66 -7.40 -9.53 -13.33
CA GLY A 66 -8.62 -8.94 -13.85
C GLY A 66 -9.71 -9.98 -14.16
N ASN A 67 -10.93 -9.50 -14.33
CA ASN A 67 -12.06 -10.35 -14.69
C ASN A 67 -11.88 -11.08 -16.03
N ASP A 68 -11.08 -10.52 -16.94
CA ASP A 68 -10.75 -11.13 -18.24
C ASP A 68 -9.89 -12.39 -18.10
N GLU A 69 -9.27 -12.60 -16.94
CA GLU A 69 -8.49 -13.79 -16.61
C GLU A 69 -9.31 -14.90 -15.94
N SER A 70 -10.62 -14.64 -15.72
CA SER A 70 -11.52 -15.62 -15.12
C SER A 70 -11.71 -16.84 -16.04
N SER A 71 -11.79 -18.02 -15.41
CA SER A 71 -12.01 -19.30 -16.07
C SER A 71 -13.31 -19.94 -15.62
N THR A 72 -13.55 -21.20 -16.02
CA THR A 72 -14.70 -21.99 -15.53
C THR A 72 -14.65 -22.23 -14.02
N ASP A 73 -13.45 -22.31 -13.47
CA ASP A 73 -13.23 -22.74 -12.08
C ASP A 73 -12.91 -21.57 -11.15
N LEU A 74 -12.32 -20.49 -11.68
CA LEU A 74 -11.86 -19.34 -10.90
C LEU A 74 -12.42 -18.04 -11.48
N VAL A 75 -12.95 -17.20 -10.61
CA VAL A 75 -13.43 -15.86 -10.95
C VAL A 75 -12.55 -14.83 -10.29
N PHE A 76 -12.10 -13.84 -11.05
CA PHE A 76 -11.29 -12.73 -10.57
C PHE A 76 -12.05 -11.41 -10.70
N SER A 77 -11.83 -10.52 -9.75
CA SER A 77 -12.52 -9.21 -9.68
C SER A 77 -11.67 -8.04 -10.14
N GLY A 78 -10.37 -8.25 -10.35
CA GLY A 78 -9.44 -7.14 -10.60
C GLY A 78 -9.30 -6.18 -9.43
N HIS A 79 -9.54 -6.66 -8.20
CA HIS A 79 -9.48 -5.82 -7.01
C HIS A 79 -8.11 -5.20 -6.83
N CYS A 80 -8.05 -3.87 -6.83
CA CYS A 80 -6.84 -3.08 -6.60
C CYS A 80 -7.03 -2.19 -5.39
N MET A 81 -6.01 -2.08 -4.55
CA MET A 81 -6.02 -1.24 -3.35
C MET A 81 -4.68 -0.57 -3.13
N ILE A 82 -4.73 0.64 -2.60
CA ILE A 82 -3.57 1.35 -2.06
C ILE A 82 -3.92 1.74 -0.63
N ALA A 83 -3.14 1.23 0.32
CA ALA A 83 -3.27 1.54 1.73
C ALA A 83 -2.02 2.24 2.26
N GLU A 84 -2.14 2.99 3.35
CA GLU A 84 -1.04 3.60 4.08
C GLU A 84 -1.36 3.61 5.57
N SER A 85 -0.50 3.02 6.38
CA SER A 85 -0.64 2.96 7.85
C SER A 85 -2.06 2.58 8.31
N GLY A 86 -2.62 1.53 7.73
CA GLY A 86 -3.95 1.02 8.10
C GLY A 86 -5.13 1.69 7.39
N ARG A 87 -4.91 2.76 6.62
CA ARG A 87 -5.97 3.47 5.91
C ARG A 87 -5.96 3.14 4.42
N ILE A 88 -7.08 2.72 3.88
CA ILE A 88 -7.26 2.61 2.42
C ILE A 88 -7.35 4.02 1.82
N LEU A 89 -6.42 4.34 0.93
CA LEU A 89 -6.36 5.63 0.23
C LEU A 89 -7.14 5.62 -1.07
N ASN A 90 -7.06 4.51 -1.81
CA ASN A 90 -7.80 4.32 -3.04
C ASN A 90 -8.08 2.84 -3.26
N GLU A 91 -9.21 2.54 -3.87
CA GLU A 91 -9.67 1.18 -4.07
C GLU A 91 -10.52 1.10 -5.34
N CYS A 92 -10.39 -0.01 -6.06
CA CYS A 92 -11.24 -0.32 -7.21
C CYS A 92 -11.50 -1.82 -7.25
N ILE A 93 -12.77 -2.20 -7.42
CA ILE A 93 -13.20 -3.57 -7.66
C ILE A 93 -14.04 -3.63 -8.93
N TYR A 94 -13.91 -4.71 -9.67
CA TYR A 94 -14.56 -4.89 -10.98
C TYR A 94 -14.27 -3.75 -11.96
N PRO A 95 -12.99 -3.41 -12.19
CA PRO A 95 -12.65 -2.34 -13.13
C PRO A 95 -13.15 -2.68 -14.53
N HIS A 96 -13.79 -1.69 -15.17
CA HIS A 96 -14.11 -1.79 -16.58
C HIS A 96 -12.85 -1.52 -17.40
N ARG A 97 -12.21 -2.57 -17.91
CA ARG A 97 -10.96 -2.52 -18.70
C ARG A 97 -9.79 -1.86 -17.94
N ASN A 98 -8.61 -1.88 -18.47
CA ASN A 98 -7.35 -1.35 -17.94
C ASN A 98 -7.52 -0.14 -17.00
N HIS A 99 -7.88 -0.39 -15.76
CA HIS A 99 -8.07 0.64 -14.75
C HIS A 99 -6.81 0.85 -13.95
N VAL A 100 -6.43 2.10 -13.73
CA VAL A 100 -5.30 2.47 -12.89
C VAL A 100 -5.81 3.29 -11.73
N ILE A 101 -5.50 2.88 -10.51
CA ILE A 101 -5.71 3.69 -9.32
C ILE A 101 -4.39 4.33 -8.90
N THR A 102 -4.45 5.51 -8.35
CA THR A 102 -3.29 6.26 -7.86
C THR A 102 -3.56 6.84 -6.49
N ALA A 103 -2.52 6.99 -5.70
CA ALA A 103 -2.57 7.70 -4.43
C ALA A 103 -1.23 8.42 -4.17
N LEU A 104 -1.28 9.47 -3.38
CA LEU A 104 -0.10 10.13 -2.86
C LEU A 104 0.32 9.43 -1.56
N ILE A 105 1.55 8.97 -1.47
CA ILE A 105 2.13 8.34 -0.28
C ILE A 105 3.05 9.33 0.43
N ASP A 106 2.87 9.47 1.75
CA ASP A 106 3.70 10.32 2.60
C ASP A 106 4.83 9.49 3.23
N LEU A 107 5.93 9.34 2.49
CA LEU A 107 7.08 8.55 2.94
C LEU A 107 7.78 9.14 4.16
N ASP A 108 7.79 10.46 4.30
CA ASP A 108 8.43 11.11 5.44
C ASP A 108 7.66 10.83 6.72
N ARG A 109 6.32 10.84 6.66
CA ARG A 109 5.47 10.43 7.77
C ARG A 109 5.68 8.96 8.13
N LEU A 110 5.69 8.05 7.16
CA LEU A 110 5.92 6.63 7.42
C LEU A 110 7.26 6.38 8.11
N ASN A 111 8.31 7.04 7.66
CA ASN A 111 9.63 6.95 8.27
C ASN A 111 9.65 7.57 9.68
N HIS A 112 8.98 8.71 9.87
CA HIS A 112 8.84 9.36 11.17
C HIS A 112 8.14 8.43 12.18
N ASP A 113 7.01 7.85 11.78
CA ASP A 113 6.23 6.96 12.65
C ASP A 113 7.06 5.73 13.07
N ARG A 114 7.84 5.15 12.14
CA ARG A 114 8.75 4.04 12.43
C ARG A 114 9.85 4.39 13.43
N ILE A 115 10.47 5.54 13.29
CA ILE A 115 11.56 6.00 14.20
C ILE A 115 11.04 6.20 15.62
N HIS A 116 9.79 6.65 15.76
CA HIS A 116 9.18 6.94 17.06
C HIS A 116 8.54 5.72 17.74
N GLN A 117 8.32 4.63 17.00
CA GLN A 117 7.79 3.39 17.56
C GLN A 117 8.92 2.49 18.08
N SER A 118 9.00 2.36 19.40
CA SER A 118 10.02 1.53 20.05
C SER A 118 9.90 0.02 19.75
N THR A 119 8.75 -0.40 19.23
CA THR A 119 8.47 -1.79 18.83
C THR A 119 8.83 -2.08 17.38
N CYS A 120 9.18 -1.06 16.60
CA CYS A 120 9.59 -1.22 15.21
C CYS A 120 11.06 -1.67 15.18
N ILE A 121 11.28 -2.96 14.96
CA ILE A 121 12.62 -3.54 14.89
C ILE A 121 13.06 -3.56 13.43
N ASN A 122 14.11 -2.80 13.12
CA ASN A 122 14.74 -2.79 11.80
C ASN A 122 15.99 -3.67 11.85
N SER A 123 15.87 -4.96 11.62
CA SER A 123 17.03 -5.86 11.70
C SER A 123 16.88 -7.18 10.94
N ASP A 124 16.28 -7.17 9.75
CA ASP A 124 16.37 -8.34 8.91
C ASP A 124 17.50 -8.17 7.90
N GLU A 125 18.65 -8.79 8.20
CA GLU A 125 19.86 -8.75 7.36
C GLU A 125 19.80 -9.74 6.17
N THR A 126 18.72 -10.51 6.05
CA THR A 126 18.56 -11.51 4.98
C THR A 126 18.24 -10.88 3.62
N TYR A 127 17.71 -9.65 3.64
CA TYR A 127 17.33 -8.94 2.41
C TYR A 127 18.49 -8.13 1.83
N ARG A 128 18.66 -8.26 0.52
CA ARG A 128 19.61 -7.45 -0.23
C ARG A 128 18.92 -6.22 -0.83
N HIS A 129 19.44 -5.05 -0.56
CA HIS A 129 19.01 -3.81 -1.21
C HIS A 129 19.60 -3.73 -2.62
N ILE A 130 18.74 -3.53 -3.61
CA ILE A 130 19.12 -3.31 -5.01
C ILE A 130 18.83 -1.84 -5.34
N PRO A 131 19.86 -0.99 -5.51
CA PRO A 131 19.64 0.40 -5.87
C PRO A 131 19.13 0.50 -7.30
N VAL A 132 18.01 1.22 -7.49
CA VAL A 132 17.42 1.50 -8.79
C VAL A 132 17.39 3.01 -8.98
N SER A 133 18.04 3.50 -10.04
CA SER A 133 17.92 4.90 -10.44
C SER A 133 16.79 5.04 -11.45
N MET A 134 15.73 5.71 -11.03
CA MET A 134 14.69 6.13 -11.95
C MET A 134 15.06 7.53 -12.45
N GLY A 135 15.36 7.65 -13.74
CA GLY A 135 15.60 8.94 -14.41
C GLY A 135 14.28 9.73 -14.49
N LEU A 136 13.82 10.22 -13.35
CA LEU A 136 12.69 11.15 -13.34
C LEU A 136 13.15 12.46 -13.99
N PRO A 137 12.42 13.01 -14.96
CA PRO A 137 12.69 14.34 -15.47
C PRO A 137 12.64 15.33 -14.30
N GLY A 138 13.69 16.12 -14.17
CA GLY A 138 13.98 17.14 -13.21
C GLY A 138 13.09 17.25 -11.97
N LYS A 139 13.69 17.32 -10.82
CA LYS A 139 13.02 17.74 -9.58
C LYS A 139 12.59 19.21 -9.73
N ASP A 140 11.53 19.44 -10.48
CA ASP A 140 10.79 20.68 -10.31
C ASP A 140 10.16 20.57 -8.93
N GLU A 141 10.78 21.17 -7.95
CA GLU A 141 10.24 21.28 -6.61
C GLU A 141 8.84 21.87 -6.74
N LEU A 142 7.84 21.11 -6.33
CA LEU A 142 6.46 21.60 -6.31
C LEU A 142 6.44 22.89 -5.49
N SER A 143 5.92 23.95 -6.05
CA SER A 143 5.69 25.16 -5.28
C SER A 143 4.79 24.85 -4.08
N PRO A 144 4.89 25.57 -2.95
CA PRO A 144 4.02 25.37 -1.79
C PRO A 144 2.53 25.34 -2.14
N SER A 145 2.12 26.14 -3.13
CA SER A 145 0.73 26.16 -3.61
C SER A 145 0.33 24.91 -4.39
N GLN A 146 1.23 24.36 -5.19
CA GLN A 146 1.00 23.07 -5.89
C GLN A 146 0.94 21.92 -4.90
N LEU A 147 1.85 21.87 -3.94
CA LEU A 147 1.83 20.87 -2.88
C LEU A 147 0.54 20.95 -2.05
N ALA A 148 0.15 22.14 -1.60
CA ALA A 148 -1.10 22.34 -0.86
C ALA A 148 -2.33 21.88 -1.64
N ARG A 149 -2.37 22.15 -2.96
CA ARG A 149 -3.44 21.69 -3.84
C ARG A 149 -3.49 20.18 -3.98
N MET A 150 -2.33 19.53 -4.11
CA MET A 150 -2.23 18.08 -4.17
C MET A 150 -2.67 17.44 -2.85
N LEU A 151 -2.18 17.91 -1.72
CA LEU A 151 -2.56 17.42 -0.39
C LEU A 151 -4.07 17.54 -0.15
N LYS A 152 -4.67 18.65 -0.56
CA LYS A 152 -6.12 18.85 -0.46
C LYS A 152 -6.90 17.89 -1.36
N LYS A 153 -6.44 17.67 -2.60
CA LYS A 153 -7.07 16.72 -3.53
C LYS A 153 -7.07 15.29 -2.98
N GLU A 154 -5.98 14.89 -2.35
CA GLU A 154 -5.81 13.55 -1.77
C GLU A 154 -6.33 13.44 -0.32
N ASN A 155 -7.09 14.43 0.16
CA ASN A 155 -7.61 14.50 1.53
C ASN A 155 -6.53 14.31 2.60
N ARG A 156 -5.34 14.89 2.35
CA ARG A 156 -4.16 14.81 3.24
C ARG A 156 -3.99 16.04 4.14
N VAL A 157 -4.95 16.95 4.12
CA VAL A 157 -4.92 18.12 5.01
C VAL A 157 -5.30 17.66 6.41
N PRO A 158 -4.48 17.94 7.43
CA PRO A 158 -4.81 17.62 8.81
C PRO A 158 -6.13 18.26 9.23
N SER A 159 -6.96 17.53 9.97
CA SER A 159 -8.14 18.10 10.59
C SER A 159 -7.76 19.27 11.52
N ARG A 160 -8.60 20.29 11.59
CA ARG A 160 -8.43 21.39 12.55
C ARG A 160 -8.55 20.92 14.00
N MET A 161 -9.21 19.78 14.21
CA MET A 161 -9.38 19.12 15.50
C MET A 161 -8.92 17.65 15.41
N PRO A 162 -7.60 17.39 15.31
CA PRO A 162 -7.09 16.05 15.02
C PRO A 162 -7.36 15.03 16.14
N PHE A 163 -7.77 15.46 17.32
CA PHE A 163 -8.08 14.61 18.47
C PHE A 163 -9.58 14.38 18.68
N VAL A 164 -10.42 14.96 17.83
CA VAL A 164 -11.88 14.79 17.88
C VAL A 164 -12.30 13.92 16.71
N PRO A 165 -12.97 12.77 16.94
CA PRO A 165 -13.49 11.96 15.85
C PRO A 165 -14.45 12.77 14.99
N GLU A 166 -14.27 12.71 13.67
CA GLU A 166 -15.26 13.26 12.73
C GLU A 166 -16.41 12.24 12.64
N ASN A 167 -17.63 12.68 12.99
CA ASN A 167 -18.86 11.89 12.91
C ASN A 167 -19.40 11.87 11.46
#